data_6b34dbca302892f255afea01e83c6f47
#
_entry.id   6b34dbca302892f255afea01e83c6f47
#
_cell.length_a   1.000
_cell.length_b   1.000
_cell.length_c   1.000
_cell.angle_alpha   90.00
_cell.angle_beta   90.00
_cell.angle_gamma   90.00
#
_symmetry.space_group_name_H-M   'P 1'
#
loop_
_entity.id
_entity.type
_entity.pdbx_description
1 polymer ?
#
loop_
_entity_poly.entity_id
_entity_poly.type
_entity_poly.pdbx_seq_one_letter_code
_entity_poly.pdbx_strand_id
1 'polypeptide(L)'
;ISGRVIHGEKLGRKLGYATANIQLKRLKAPLSGIFAVTVDGIAGRPLEGVASLGVRPTVSSTGKPTLEAYIFDYAGDLYRAHLRVNFLHKLRDEAKFDSLEALTAQISRDVADAKAYHAALRVQMAD
;
A
#
# COMPACT_ATOMS: atom_id res chain seq x y z
N ILE A 1 -4.71 -9.34 -4.32
CA ILE A 1 -5.76 -8.49 -4.90
C ILE A 1 -5.25 -7.86 -6.18
N SER A 2 -6.03 -7.95 -7.22
CA SER A 2 -5.70 -7.34 -8.50
C SER A 2 -6.68 -6.22 -8.83
N GLY A 3 -6.22 -5.22 -9.58
CA GLY A 3 -7.08 -4.15 -10.01
C GLY A 3 -6.35 -3.10 -10.81
N ARG A 4 -7.13 -2.15 -11.33
CA ARG A 4 -6.59 -1.03 -12.09
C ARG A 4 -6.32 0.15 -11.16
N VAL A 5 -5.19 0.80 -11.36
CA VAL A 5 -4.83 1.99 -10.59
C VAL A 5 -5.73 3.15 -11.00
N ILE A 6 -6.31 3.81 -10.00
CA ILE A 6 -7.18 4.99 -10.18
C ILE A 6 -6.54 6.19 -9.50
N HIS A 7 -7.11 7.37 -9.74
CA HIS A 7 -6.71 8.56 -9.00
C HIS A 7 -7.18 8.47 -7.55
N GLY A 8 -6.34 8.98 -6.62
CA GLY A 8 -6.66 9.02 -5.20
C GLY A 8 -5.75 10.02 -4.49
N GLU A 9 -5.73 9.95 -3.17
CA GLU A 9 -4.84 10.78 -2.36
C GLU A 9 -3.41 10.24 -2.47
N LYS A 10 -2.58 10.86 -3.23
CA LYS A 10 -1.22 10.38 -3.50
C LYS A 10 -0.25 10.75 -2.37
N LEU A 11 -0.58 10.36 -1.13
CA LEU A 11 0.25 10.69 0.03
C LEU A 11 1.65 10.10 -0.07
N GLY A 12 1.78 8.88 -0.59
CA GLY A 12 3.09 8.25 -0.79
C GLY A 12 3.96 9.05 -1.76
N ARG A 13 3.36 9.64 -2.79
CA ARG A 13 4.10 10.47 -3.75
C ARG A 13 4.66 11.73 -3.09
N LYS A 14 3.93 12.32 -2.16
CA LYS A 14 4.41 13.48 -1.40
C LYS A 14 5.61 13.11 -0.54
N LEU A 15 5.74 11.84 -0.17
CA LEU A 15 6.87 11.32 0.59
C LEU A 15 7.95 10.69 -0.28
N GLY A 16 7.80 10.74 -1.60
CA GLY A 16 8.80 10.25 -2.54
C GLY A 16 8.60 8.83 -3.03
N TYR A 17 7.42 8.22 -2.78
CA TYR A 17 7.13 6.86 -3.24
C TYR A 17 6.15 6.86 -4.40
N ALA A 18 6.32 5.93 -5.33
CA ALA A 18 5.29 5.67 -6.33
C ALA A 18 4.07 5.09 -5.61
N THR A 19 2.89 5.61 -5.94
CA THR A 19 1.65 5.25 -5.24
C THR A 19 0.65 4.66 -6.21
N ALA A 20 0.10 3.51 -5.85
CA ALA A 20 -1.00 2.86 -6.58
C ALA A 20 -2.24 2.87 -5.71
N ASN A 21 -3.31 3.50 -6.20
CA ASN A 21 -4.63 3.49 -5.56
C ASN A 21 -5.54 2.58 -6.35
N ILE A 22 -6.10 1.57 -5.71
CA ILE A 22 -6.98 0.59 -6.32
C ILE A 22 -8.30 0.60 -5.57
N GLN A 23 -9.38 0.97 -6.27
CA GLN A 23 -10.71 0.93 -5.67
C GLN A 23 -11.28 -0.48 -5.80
N LEU A 24 -11.75 -1.02 -4.69
CA LEU A 24 -12.32 -2.35 -4.64
C LEU A 24 -13.84 -2.24 -4.63
N LYS A 25 -14.52 -3.23 -5.20
CA LYS A 25 -15.99 -3.25 -5.18
C LYS A 25 -16.50 -3.56 -3.80
N ARG A 26 -15.80 -4.42 -3.06
CA ARG A 26 -16.14 -4.81 -1.69
C ARG A 26 -14.93 -5.48 -1.04
N LEU A 27 -14.89 -5.46 0.28
CA LEU A 27 -13.94 -6.28 1.02
C LEU A 27 -14.44 -7.71 1.07
N LYS A 28 -13.57 -8.66 0.75
CA LYS A 28 -13.82 -10.07 1.02
C LYS A 28 -13.24 -10.36 2.39
N ALA A 29 -14.08 -10.81 3.31
CA ALA A 29 -13.71 -11.08 4.69
C ALA A 29 -13.25 -9.80 5.40
N PRO A 30 -12.99 -9.83 6.72
CA PRO A 30 -12.59 -8.65 7.48
C PRO A 30 -11.10 -8.32 7.30
N LEU A 31 -10.67 -8.17 6.06
CA LEU A 31 -9.28 -7.84 5.75
C LEU A 31 -9.14 -6.33 5.72
N SER A 32 -8.45 -5.78 6.69
CA SER A 32 -8.14 -4.36 6.76
C SER A 32 -6.84 -4.16 7.54
N GLY A 33 -6.18 -3.04 7.34
CA GLY A 33 -4.96 -2.70 8.04
C GLY A 33 -3.83 -2.30 7.11
N ILE A 34 -2.63 -2.35 7.65
CA ILE A 34 -1.41 -1.97 6.94
C ILE A 34 -0.55 -3.23 6.79
N PHE A 35 -0.09 -3.48 5.57
CA PHE A 35 0.56 -4.74 5.20
C PHE A 35 1.88 -4.52 4.48
N ALA A 36 2.86 -5.38 4.74
CA ALA A 36 3.99 -5.53 3.85
C ALA A 36 3.51 -6.32 2.62
N VAL A 37 3.83 -5.83 1.42
CA VAL A 37 3.31 -6.40 0.18
C VAL A 37 4.41 -6.50 -0.88
N THR A 38 4.13 -7.31 -1.91
CA THR A 38 4.81 -7.21 -3.20
C THR A 38 3.78 -6.87 -4.26
N VAL A 39 4.22 -6.22 -5.34
CA VAL A 39 3.34 -5.78 -6.41
C VAL A 39 3.87 -6.27 -7.74
N ASP A 40 3.04 -7.01 -8.46
CA ASP A 40 3.32 -7.50 -9.81
C ASP A 40 2.65 -6.60 -10.84
N GLY A 41 3.27 -6.50 -12.02
CA GLY A 41 2.69 -5.76 -13.15
C GLY A 41 3.40 -4.46 -13.47
N ILE A 42 4.51 -4.15 -12.79
CA ILE A 42 5.24 -2.90 -13.01
C ILE A 42 6.55 -3.15 -13.78
N ALA A 43 7.38 -4.06 -13.28
CA ALA A 43 8.77 -4.15 -13.73
C ALA A 43 9.19 -5.57 -14.17
N GLY A 44 8.26 -6.42 -14.53
CA GLY A 44 8.58 -7.81 -14.91
C GLY A 44 9.03 -8.68 -13.74
N ARG A 45 9.08 -8.14 -12.55
CA ARG A 45 9.39 -8.83 -11.29
C ARG A 45 8.57 -8.19 -10.17
N PRO A 46 8.32 -8.91 -9.06
CA PRO A 46 7.63 -8.31 -7.94
C PRO A 46 8.46 -7.18 -7.32
N LEU A 47 7.81 -6.05 -7.06
CA LEU A 47 8.42 -4.94 -6.36
C LEU A 47 7.89 -4.90 -4.93
N GLU A 48 8.78 -4.57 -3.98
CA GLU A 48 8.43 -4.50 -2.58
C GLU A 48 7.71 -3.19 -2.25
N GLY A 49 6.78 -3.25 -1.31
CA GLY A 49 6.05 -2.08 -0.90
C GLY A 49 5.33 -2.27 0.43
N VAL A 50 4.56 -1.27 0.79
CA VAL A 50 3.65 -1.27 1.93
C VAL A 50 2.27 -0.82 1.45
N ALA A 51 1.22 -1.44 1.96
CA ALA A 51 -0.14 -1.14 1.50
C ALA A 51 -1.09 -0.91 2.67
N SER A 52 -2.03 0.00 2.44
CA SER A 52 -3.15 0.27 3.34
C SER A 52 -4.43 -0.22 2.69
N LEU A 53 -5.18 -1.05 3.38
CA LEU A 53 -6.44 -1.61 2.91
C LEU A 53 -7.54 -1.31 3.90
N GLY A 54 -8.61 -0.67 3.43
CA GLY A 54 -9.75 -0.38 4.28
C GLY A 54 -10.67 0.65 3.68
N VAL A 55 -11.65 1.09 4.48
CA VAL A 55 -12.59 2.14 4.11
C VAL A 55 -12.11 3.44 4.73
N ARG A 56 -11.83 4.43 3.88
CA ARG A 56 -11.41 5.76 4.32
C ARG A 56 -12.55 6.74 4.07
N PRO A 57 -13.26 7.20 5.11
CA PRO A 57 -14.40 8.11 4.92
C PRO A 57 -14.01 9.44 4.26
N THR A 58 -12.76 9.87 4.44
CA THR A 58 -12.29 11.13 3.88
C THR A 58 -11.95 11.05 2.39
N VAL A 59 -11.76 9.84 1.87
CA VAL A 59 -11.34 9.61 0.48
C VAL A 59 -12.48 9.15 -0.40
N SER A 60 -13.43 8.40 0.17
CA SER A 60 -14.54 7.84 -0.59
C SER A 60 -15.87 8.18 0.06
N SER A 61 -16.67 8.96 -0.64
CA SER A 61 -18.04 9.26 -0.21
C SER A 61 -18.97 8.05 -0.34
N THR A 62 -18.53 7.01 -1.07
CA THR A 62 -19.33 5.81 -1.30
C THR A 62 -19.14 4.74 -0.23
N GLY A 63 -18.15 4.91 0.65
CA GLY A 63 -17.80 3.89 1.65
C GLY A 63 -17.16 2.64 1.08
N LYS A 64 -16.78 2.63 -0.19
CA LYS A 64 -16.12 1.48 -0.80
C LYS A 64 -14.69 1.34 -0.28
N PRO A 65 -14.22 0.12 -0.09
CA PRO A 65 -12.84 -0.09 0.34
C PRO A 65 -11.84 0.36 -0.71
N THR A 66 -10.72 0.88 -0.26
CA THR A 66 -9.63 1.32 -1.12
C THR A 66 -8.34 0.65 -0.69
N LEU A 67 -7.57 0.20 -1.67
CA LEU A 67 -6.23 -0.31 -1.46
C LEU A 67 -5.26 0.73 -1.99
N GLU A 68 -4.39 1.23 -1.11
CA GLU A 68 -3.33 2.15 -1.50
C GLU A 68 -1.98 1.49 -1.22
N ALA A 69 -1.16 1.33 -2.26
CA ALA A 69 0.15 0.72 -2.14
C ALA A 69 1.24 1.74 -2.45
N TYR A 70 2.25 1.81 -1.59
CA TYR A 70 3.45 2.60 -1.80
C TYR A 70 4.56 1.65 -2.25
N ILE A 71 5.12 1.91 -3.42
CA ILE A 71 6.08 1.02 -4.08
C ILE A 71 7.49 1.54 -3.80
N PHE A 72 8.37 0.68 -3.28
CA PHE A 72 9.76 1.03 -3.00
C PHE A 72 10.59 0.92 -4.27
N ASP A 73 11.62 1.76 -4.37
CA ASP A 73 12.61 1.72 -5.45
C ASP A 73 12.01 1.82 -6.85
N TYR A 74 10.91 2.56 -6.97
CA TYR A 74 10.28 2.83 -8.26
C TYR A 74 9.80 4.27 -8.29
N ALA A 75 10.07 4.96 -9.38
CA ALA A 75 9.54 6.30 -9.63
C ALA A 75 8.79 6.26 -10.95
N GLY A 76 7.64 6.89 -10.98
CA GLY A 76 6.81 6.95 -12.18
C GLY A 76 5.35 6.95 -11.87
N ASP A 77 4.55 7.21 -12.89
CA ASP A 77 3.10 7.24 -12.78
C ASP A 77 2.55 5.84 -13.06
N LEU A 78 1.75 5.33 -12.12
CA LEU A 78 1.13 4.02 -12.24
C LEU A 78 -0.35 4.10 -12.63
N TYR A 79 -0.85 5.30 -12.91
CA TYR A 79 -2.26 5.49 -13.25
C TYR A 79 -2.64 4.63 -14.45
N ARG A 80 -3.77 3.93 -14.34
CA ARG A 80 -4.32 2.99 -15.32
C ARG A 80 -3.56 1.66 -15.44
N ALA A 81 -2.44 1.48 -14.75
CA ALA A 81 -1.77 0.18 -14.74
C ALA A 81 -2.65 -0.87 -14.07
N HIS A 82 -2.57 -2.10 -14.55
CA HIS A 82 -3.26 -3.23 -13.93
C HIS A 82 -2.26 -3.98 -13.07
N LEU A 83 -2.48 -3.98 -11.76
CA LEU A 83 -1.52 -4.49 -10.80
C LEU A 83 -2.12 -5.61 -9.96
N ARG A 84 -1.23 -6.50 -9.48
CA ARG A 84 -1.57 -7.49 -8.47
C ARG A 84 -0.77 -7.17 -7.21
N VAL A 85 -1.47 -6.99 -6.10
CA VAL A 85 -0.87 -6.74 -4.79
C VAL A 85 -0.95 -8.03 -3.98
N ASN A 86 0.21 -8.52 -3.56
CA ASN A 86 0.32 -9.75 -2.77
C ASN A 86 0.60 -9.36 -1.32
N PHE A 87 -0.31 -9.72 -0.41
CA PHE A 87 -0.18 -9.40 1.01
C PHE A 87 0.70 -10.45 1.67
N LEU A 88 1.80 -10.02 2.28
CA LEU A 88 2.76 -10.92 2.92
C LEU A 88 2.61 -10.98 4.43
N HIS A 89 2.39 -9.83 5.05
CA HIS A 89 2.36 -9.75 6.51
C HIS A 89 1.61 -8.48 6.95
N LYS A 90 0.74 -8.62 7.93
CA LYS A 90 0.04 -7.47 8.52
C LYS A 90 0.94 -6.80 9.55
N LEU A 91 1.18 -5.51 9.36
CA LEU A 91 2.04 -4.72 10.23
C LEU A 91 1.27 -4.13 11.42
N ARG A 92 0.06 -3.64 11.16
CA ARG A 92 -0.81 -3.07 12.20
C ARG A 92 -2.23 -2.90 11.68
N ASP A 93 -3.15 -2.66 12.60
CA ASP A 93 -4.52 -2.28 12.25
C ASP A 93 -4.58 -0.83 11.76
N GLU A 94 -5.65 -0.49 11.07
CA GLU A 94 -5.91 0.89 10.70
C GLU A 94 -6.11 1.76 11.94
N ALA A 95 -5.74 3.04 11.82
CA ALA A 95 -5.93 4.01 12.89
C ALA A 95 -6.35 5.35 12.27
N LYS A 96 -7.04 6.15 13.07
CA LYS A 96 -7.39 7.51 12.70
C LYS A 96 -6.33 8.46 13.25
N PHE A 97 -6.08 9.55 12.51
CA PHE A 97 -5.08 10.54 12.89
C PHE A 97 -5.71 11.92 12.93
N ASP A 98 -5.36 12.69 13.95
CA ASP A 98 -5.93 14.01 14.17
C ASP A 98 -5.32 15.09 13.29
N SER A 99 -4.17 14.80 12.68
CA SER A 99 -3.47 15.77 11.85
C SER A 99 -2.75 15.07 10.71
N LEU A 100 -2.47 15.84 9.66
CA LEU A 100 -1.66 15.35 8.54
C LEU A 100 -0.24 14.99 9.00
N GLU A 101 0.30 15.75 9.95
CA GLU A 101 1.62 15.48 10.50
C GLU A 101 1.68 14.12 11.19
N ALA A 102 0.67 13.78 12.00
CA ALA A 102 0.59 12.50 12.68
C ALA A 102 0.46 11.36 11.68
N LEU A 103 -0.37 11.54 10.65
CA LEU A 103 -0.54 10.56 9.58
C LEU A 103 0.78 10.34 8.83
N THR A 104 1.46 11.41 8.45
CA THR A 104 2.72 11.34 7.72
C THR A 104 3.79 10.63 8.54
N ALA A 105 3.88 10.94 9.83
CA ALA A 105 4.83 10.29 10.73
C ALA A 105 4.56 8.79 10.83
N GLN A 106 3.28 8.39 10.89
CA GLN A 106 2.94 6.98 10.95
C GLN A 106 3.26 6.28 9.63
N ILE A 107 3.00 6.91 8.49
CA ILE A 107 3.37 6.35 7.19
C ILE A 107 4.87 6.08 7.11
N SER A 108 5.68 7.01 7.61
CA SER A 108 7.13 6.82 7.64
C SER A 108 7.53 5.61 8.48
N ARG A 109 6.88 5.41 9.62
CA ARG A 109 7.11 4.21 10.45
C ARG A 109 6.66 2.94 9.74
N ASP A 110 5.51 2.98 9.07
CA ASP A 110 5.00 1.83 8.32
C ASP A 110 5.97 1.44 7.20
N VAL A 111 6.52 2.41 6.50
CA VAL A 111 7.53 2.15 5.45
C VAL A 111 8.76 1.48 6.05
N ALA A 112 9.24 2.00 7.19
CA ALA A 112 10.42 1.42 7.85
C ALA A 112 10.15 -0.02 8.30
N ASP A 113 8.97 -0.28 8.87
CA ASP A 113 8.58 -1.62 9.31
C ASP A 113 8.46 -2.58 8.13
N ALA A 114 7.86 -2.12 7.03
CA ALA A 114 7.74 -2.94 5.82
C ALA A 114 9.11 -3.26 5.24
N LYS A 115 9.99 -2.28 5.16
CA LYS A 115 11.36 -2.50 4.66
C LYS A 115 12.12 -3.49 5.53
N ALA A 116 11.95 -3.41 6.85
CA ALA A 116 12.57 -4.36 7.77
C ALA A 116 12.04 -5.77 7.55
N TYR A 117 10.73 -5.92 7.35
CA TYR A 117 10.13 -7.22 7.07
C TYR A 117 10.67 -7.81 5.77
N HIS A 118 10.71 -7.01 4.69
CA HIS A 118 11.22 -7.46 3.40
C HIS A 118 12.69 -7.86 3.49
N ALA A 119 13.50 -7.09 4.21
CA ALA A 119 14.91 -7.42 4.40
C ALA A 119 15.10 -8.75 5.13
N ALA A 120 14.33 -8.98 6.20
CA ALA A 120 14.37 -10.23 6.94
C ALA A 120 13.94 -11.42 6.08
N LEU A 121 12.90 -11.23 5.26
CA LEU A 121 12.41 -12.28 4.37
C LEU A 121 13.45 -12.64 3.30
N ARG A 122 14.14 -11.65 2.75
CA ARG A 122 15.21 -11.90 1.77
C ARG A 122 16.35 -12.73 2.39
N VAL A 123 16.70 -12.44 3.64
CA VAL A 123 17.74 -13.21 4.34
C VAL A 123 17.30 -14.66 4.50
N GLN A 124 16.04 -14.90 4.90
CA GLN A 124 15.52 -16.26 5.03
C GLN A 124 15.51 -17.01 3.70
N MET A 125 15.14 -16.33 2.61
CA MET A 125 15.04 -16.95 1.30
C MET A 125 16.40 -17.18 0.64
N ALA A 126 17.44 -16.48 1.09
CA ALA A 126 18.80 -16.64 0.58
C ALA A 126 19.47 -17.91 1.08
N ASP A 127 18.97 -18.51 2.16
CA ASP A 127 19.45 -19.76 2.71
C ASP A 127 18.81 -20.95 1.96
#